data_459f398b7f94ad092c4f08a4b84b1126
#
_entry.id   459f398b7f94ad092c4f08a4b84b1126
#
_cell.length_a   1.000
_cell.length_b   1.000
_cell.length_c   1.000
_cell.angle_alpha   90.00
_cell.angle_beta   90.00
_cell.angle_gamma   90.00
#
_symmetry.space_group_name_H-M   'P 1'
#
loop_
_entity.id
_entity.type
_entity.pdbx_description
1 polymer ?
#
loop_
_entity_poly.entity_id
_entity_poly.type
_entity_poly.pdbx_seq_one_letter_code
_entity_poly.pdbx_strand_id
1 'polypeptide(L)'
;MFASRWYIGLLLLLASAGCAAVYTPRQPLPIADVIELGKSHAPAEEIVSRIRQSSTTYALRGSDFAKLKALGLPDPVLDYLQQSLVDDLDLLTRYWVLGENLGGCSFCYPQPVDIDNMRSGYAATGSPSPTRYSAGKPPGTPEWVPASLPRPKERLSAQRLVELARGGTSEAELIERIRNSRLDNVIGVGGFSAIRTRPVAGVSGSLLAHLRDEGLSGAVLDALQAQFLAQFIEAERLRYQNWGHGPGSMR
;
A
#
# COMPACT_ATOMS: atom_id res chain seq x y z
N MET A 1 10.57 -21.41 -61.67
CA MET A 1 11.31 -20.85 -60.53
C MET A 1 10.63 -19.59 -59.91
N PHE A 2 9.34 -19.37 -60.01
CA PHE A 2 8.65 -18.16 -59.52
C PHE A 2 7.78 -18.39 -58.25
N ALA A 3 7.50 -19.62 -57.85
CA ALA A 3 6.60 -19.94 -56.74
C ALA A 3 7.23 -19.71 -55.32
N SER A 4 8.56 -19.76 -55.20
CA SER A 4 9.25 -19.68 -53.91
C SER A 4 9.27 -18.28 -53.26
N ARG A 5 9.15 -17.22 -54.06
CA ARG A 5 9.23 -15.83 -53.55
C ARG A 5 7.94 -15.37 -52.83
N TRP A 6 6.80 -15.95 -53.18
CA TRP A 6 5.51 -15.60 -52.57
C TRP A 6 5.33 -16.15 -51.16
N TYR A 7 5.92 -17.33 -50.87
CA TYR A 7 5.86 -17.93 -49.53
C TYR A 7 6.66 -17.14 -48.49
N ILE A 8 7.76 -16.50 -48.88
CA ILE A 8 8.59 -15.71 -47.98
C ILE A 8 7.85 -14.41 -47.59
N GLY A 9 7.14 -13.77 -48.53
CA GLY A 9 6.33 -12.60 -48.24
C GLY A 9 5.15 -12.88 -47.29
N LEU A 10 4.49 -14.04 -47.49
CA LEU A 10 3.38 -14.45 -46.61
C LEU A 10 3.84 -14.80 -45.19
N LEU A 11 5.01 -15.44 -45.05
CA LEU A 11 5.60 -15.75 -43.74
C LEU A 11 6.04 -14.51 -42.99
N LEU A 12 6.57 -13.49 -43.68
CA LEU A 12 6.92 -12.21 -43.07
C LEU A 12 5.69 -11.40 -42.61
N LEU A 13 4.59 -11.47 -43.36
CA LEU A 13 3.31 -10.84 -42.99
C LEU A 13 2.66 -11.52 -41.76
N LEU A 14 2.76 -12.84 -41.66
CA LEU A 14 2.27 -13.58 -40.51
C LEU A 14 3.13 -13.37 -39.26
N ALA A 15 4.44 -13.16 -39.40
CA ALA A 15 5.33 -12.86 -38.28
C ALA A 15 5.13 -11.44 -37.72
N SER A 16 4.70 -10.49 -38.53
CA SER A 16 4.41 -9.12 -38.08
C SER A 16 3.05 -8.98 -37.36
N ALA A 17 2.11 -9.89 -37.59
CA ALA A 17 0.81 -9.88 -36.92
C ALA A 17 0.88 -10.41 -35.45
N GLY A 18 1.97 -11.06 -35.03
CA GLY A 18 2.09 -11.76 -33.76
C GLY A 18 2.49 -10.89 -32.56
N CYS A 19 2.89 -9.64 -32.74
CA CYS A 19 3.43 -8.81 -31.65
C CYS A 19 2.58 -7.62 -31.22
N ALA A 20 1.36 -7.47 -31.72
CA ALA A 20 0.40 -6.58 -31.10
C ALA A 20 -0.17 -7.30 -29.86
N ALA A 21 0.62 -7.43 -28.80
CA ALA A 21 0.07 -7.66 -27.48
C ALA A 21 -0.89 -6.51 -27.23
N VAL A 22 -2.20 -6.78 -27.39
CA VAL A 22 -3.26 -5.84 -27.10
C VAL A 22 -3.08 -5.48 -25.62
N TYR A 23 -2.44 -4.34 -25.36
CA TYR A 23 -2.35 -3.77 -24.03
C TYR A 23 -3.79 -3.37 -23.66
N THR A 24 -4.52 -4.32 -23.10
CA THR A 24 -5.79 -4.01 -22.45
C THR A 24 -5.45 -3.26 -21.17
N PRO A 25 -5.79 -1.96 -21.08
CA PRO A 25 -5.57 -1.23 -19.85
C PRO A 25 -6.31 -1.98 -18.73
N ARG A 26 -5.56 -2.39 -17.71
CA ARG A 26 -6.14 -3.06 -16.54
C ARG A 26 -7.14 -2.11 -15.91
N GLN A 27 -8.38 -2.54 -15.80
CA GLN A 27 -9.37 -1.75 -15.08
C GLN A 27 -9.10 -1.90 -13.58
N PRO A 28 -9.05 -0.77 -12.85
CA PRO A 28 -8.94 -0.81 -11.40
C PRO A 28 -10.12 -1.58 -10.82
N LEU A 29 -9.90 -2.39 -9.80
CA LEU A 29 -10.95 -3.13 -9.10
C LEU A 29 -11.56 -2.22 -8.03
N PRO A 30 -12.89 -1.94 -8.05
CA PRO A 30 -13.56 -1.19 -6.99
C PRO A 30 -13.46 -1.92 -5.65
N ILE A 31 -13.30 -1.18 -4.54
CA ILE A 31 -13.32 -1.80 -3.21
C ILE A 31 -14.67 -2.46 -2.91
N ALA A 32 -15.76 -1.94 -3.49
CA ALA A 32 -17.09 -2.55 -3.38
C ALA A 32 -17.11 -3.98 -3.91
N ASP A 33 -16.45 -4.26 -5.04
CA ASP A 33 -16.37 -5.59 -5.62
C ASP A 33 -15.54 -6.53 -4.72
N VAL A 34 -14.49 -6.03 -4.08
CA VAL A 34 -13.72 -6.79 -3.07
C VAL A 34 -14.61 -7.16 -1.88
N ILE A 35 -15.42 -6.22 -1.41
CA ILE A 35 -16.37 -6.46 -0.31
C ILE A 35 -17.44 -7.48 -0.70
N GLU A 36 -18.01 -7.40 -1.90
CA GLU A 36 -18.99 -8.38 -2.38
C GLU A 36 -18.40 -9.79 -2.48
N LEU A 37 -17.13 -9.91 -2.89
CA LEU A 37 -16.43 -11.20 -2.86
C LEU A 37 -16.28 -11.72 -1.43
N GLY A 38 -15.97 -10.86 -0.46
CA GLY A 38 -15.92 -11.24 0.96
C GLY A 38 -17.28 -11.72 1.47
N LYS A 39 -18.36 -10.99 1.19
CA LYS A 39 -19.73 -11.35 1.57
C LYS A 39 -20.20 -12.65 0.93
N SER A 40 -19.77 -12.94 -0.28
CA SER A 40 -20.07 -14.21 -0.96
C SER A 40 -19.22 -15.39 -0.46
N HIS A 41 -18.38 -15.16 0.57
CA HIS A 41 -17.44 -16.15 1.11
C HIS A 41 -16.47 -16.73 0.06
N ALA A 42 -16.09 -15.93 -0.93
CA ALA A 42 -15.04 -16.32 -1.88
C ALA A 42 -13.74 -16.66 -1.13
N PRO A 43 -12.98 -17.66 -1.58
CA PRO A 43 -11.68 -17.98 -0.97
C PRO A 43 -10.74 -16.77 -0.95
N ALA A 44 -10.00 -16.61 0.15
CA ALA A 44 -9.09 -15.47 0.31
C ALA A 44 -8.08 -15.36 -0.85
N GLU A 45 -7.58 -16.49 -1.34
CA GLU A 45 -6.64 -16.56 -2.45
C GLU A 45 -7.25 -16.04 -3.75
N GLU A 46 -8.54 -16.29 -3.99
CA GLU A 46 -9.26 -15.77 -5.16
C GLU A 46 -9.36 -14.25 -5.08
N ILE A 47 -9.78 -13.72 -3.92
CA ILE A 47 -9.90 -12.27 -3.70
C ILE A 47 -8.54 -11.60 -3.91
N VAL A 48 -7.48 -12.10 -3.27
CA VAL A 48 -6.11 -11.60 -3.41
C VAL A 48 -5.65 -11.67 -4.87
N SER A 49 -5.95 -12.77 -5.58
CA SER A 49 -5.59 -12.92 -6.99
C SER A 49 -6.25 -11.86 -7.87
N ARG A 50 -7.54 -11.57 -7.65
CA ARG A 50 -8.26 -10.51 -8.40
C ARG A 50 -7.69 -9.13 -8.13
N ILE A 51 -7.40 -8.79 -6.85
CA ILE A 51 -6.76 -7.51 -6.50
C ILE A 51 -5.40 -7.40 -7.19
N ARG A 52 -4.60 -8.45 -7.15
CA ARG A 52 -3.27 -8.48 -7.80
C ARG A 52 -3.36 -8.33 -9.32
N GLN A 53 -4.33 -8.99 -9.96
CA GLN A 53 -4.53 -8.88 -11.41
C GLN A 53 -4.95 -7.49 -11.85
N SER A 54 -5.75 -6.79 -11.03
CA SER A 54 -6.15 -5.41 -11.30
C SER A 54 -5.03 -4.39 -11.08
N SER A 55 -3.97 -4.78 -10.35
CA SER A 55 -2.90 -3.88 -9.89
C SER A 55 -3.42 -2.66 -9.14
N THR A 56 -4.53 -2.82 -8.41
CA THR A 56 -5.14 -1.74 -7.63
C THR A 56 -4.61 -1.76 -6.21
N THR A 57 -4.17 -0.62 -5.73
CA THR A 57 -3.80 -0.39 -4.34
C THR A 57 -4.76 0.61 -3.71
N TYR A 58 -5.15 0.37 -2.48
CA TYR A 58 -6.12 1.19 -1.77
C TYR A 58 -5.46 1.93 -0.61
N ALA A 59 -5.71 3.24 -0.52
CA ALA A 59 -5.26 4.09 0.59
C ALA A 59 -6.20 3.97 1.80
N LEU A 60 -6.27 2.78 2.38
CA LEU A 60 -7.11 2.47 3.55
C LEU A 60 -6.52 3.09 4.81
N ARG A 61 -7.39 3.59 5.70
CA ARG A 61 -7.02 4.02 7.06
C ARG A 61 -7.09 2.84 8.02
N GLY A 62 -6.47 2.96 9.19
CA GLY A 62 -6.47 1.94 10.22
C GLY A 62 -7.87 1.47 10.63
N SER A 63 -8.81 2.41 10.77
CA SER A 63 -10.21 2.11 11.06
C SER A 63 -10.95 1.36 9.96
N ASP A 64 -10.52 1.51 8.70
CA ASP A 64 -11.18 0.86 7.57
C ASP A 64 -10.96 -0.66 7.57
N PHE A 65 -9.83 -1.14 8.08
CA PHE A 65 -9.58 -2.58 8.22
C PHE A 65 -10.58 -3.26 9.18
N ALA A 66 -10.93 -2.58 10.26
CA ALA A 66 -11.96 -3.08 11.18
C ALA A 66 -13.34 -3.13 10.50
N LYS A 67 -13.69 -2.12 9.69
CA LYS A 67 -14.94 -2.11 8.90
C LYS A 67 -14.95 -3.23 7.88
N LEU A 68 -13.85 -3.41 7.14
CA LEU A 68 -13.72 -4.48 6.15
C LEU A 68 -13.84 -5.86 6.79
N LYS A 69 -13.23 -6.06 7.98
CA LYS A 69 -13.41 -7.29 8.77
C LYS A 69 -14.88 -7.54 9.13
N ALA A 70 -15.56 -6.50 9.62
CA ALA A 70 -16.98 -6.56 9.97
C ALA A 70 -17.86 -6.85 8.74
N LEU A 71 -17.44 -6.47 7.54
CA LEU A 71 -18.11 -6.77 6.27
C LEU A 71 -17.79 -8.17 5.71
N GLY A 72 -16.99 -8.97 6.45
CA GLY A 72 -16.72 -10.37 6.12
C GLY A 72 -15.43 -10.63 5.37
N LEU A 73 -14.53 -9.65 5.21
CA LEU A 73 -13.24 -9.91 4.59
C LEU A 73 -12.34 -10.75 5.51
N PRO A 74 -11.73 -11.83 5.00
CA PRO A 74 -10.84 -12.67 5.78
C PRO A 74 -9.47 -11.99 6.02
N ASP A 75 -8.82 -12.35 7.14
CA ASP A 75 -7.54 -11.77 7.56
C ASP A 75 -6.45 -11.75 6.47
N PRO A 76 -6.26 -12.83 5.67
CA PRO A 76 -5.25 -12.78 4.61
C PRO A 76 -5.50 -11.72 3.55
N VAL A 77 -6.77 -11.35 3.30
CA VAL A 77 -7.12 -10.26 2.37
C VAL A 77 -6.79 -8.91 2.99
N LEU A 78 -7.12 -8.70 4.28
CA LEU A 78 -6.79 -7.47 5.00
C LEU A 78 -5.27 -7.25 5.03
N ASP A 79 -4.51 -8.30 5.31
CA ASP A 79 -3.04 -8.24 5.32
C ASP A 79 -2.47 -7.93 3.94
N TYR A 80 -3.05 -8.52 2.88
CA TYR A 80 -2.65 -8.22 1.51
C TYR A 80 -2.95 -6.77 1.12
N LEU A 81 -4.11 -6.23 1.50
CA LEU A 81 -4.47 -4.83 1.25
C LEU A 81 -3.47 -3.87 1.91
N GLN A 82 -3.12 -4.13 3.16
CA GLN A 82 -2.10 -3.34 3.87
C GLN A 82 -0.72 -3.48 3.24
N GLN A 83 -0.31 -4.71 2.91
CA GLN A 83 1.00 -4.97 2.31
C GLN A 83 1.14 -4.30 0.94
N SER A 84 0.08 -4.32 0.11
CA SER A 84 0.10 -3.67 -1.20
C SER A 84 0.32 -2.16 -1.09
N LEU A 85 -0.28 -1.50 -0.09
CA LEU A 85 -0.03 -0.09 0.18
C LEU A 85 1.42 0.17 0.59
N VAL A 86 1.98 -0.67 1.46
CA VAL A 86 3.38 -0.57 1.90
C VAL A 86 4.34 -0.77 0.71
N ASP A 87 4.07 -1.75 -0.16
CA ASP A 87 4.90 -2.02 -1.34
C ASP A 87 4.89 -0.84 -2.33
N ASP A 88 3.73 -0.22 -2.53
CA ASP A 88 3.64 0.98 -3.38
C ASP A 88 4.36 2.18 -2.76
N LEU A 89 4.26 2.38 -1.45
CA LEU A 89 4.99 3.44 -0.76
C LEU A 89 6.51 3.23 -0.79
N ASP A 90 6.98 1.98 -0.73
CA ASP A 90 8.40 1.66 -0.94
C ASP A 90 8.85 2.07 -2.35
N LEU A 91 8.06 1.69 -3.36
CA LEU A 91 8.32 2.04 -4.76
C LEU A 91 8.35 3.56 -4.96
N LEU A 92 7.33 4.27 -4.48
CA LEU A 92 7.23 5.72 -4.56
C LEU A 92 8.40 6.41 -3.84
N THR A 93 8.79 5.92 -2.67
CA THR A 93 9.93 6.45 -1.91
C THR A 93 11.24 6.27 -2.65
N ARG A 94 11.43 5.10 -3.25
CA ARG A 94 12.60 4.80 -4.07
C ARG A 94 12.72 5.78 -5.25
N TYR A 95 11.65 5.92 -6.04
CA TYR A 95 11.67 6.84 -7.19
C TYR A 95 11.87 8.29 -6.77
N TRP A 96 11.25 8.70 -5.67
CA TRP A 96 11.40 10.05 -5.14
C TRP A 96 12.84 10.35 -4.71
N VAL A 97 13.50 9.42 -4.02
CA VAL A 97 14.86 9.60 -3.51
C VAL A 97 15.90 9.50 -4.63
N LEU A 98 15.75 8.57 -5.56
CA LEU A 98 16.68 8.34 -6.65
C LEU A 98 16.47 9.28 -7.84
N GLY A 99 15.40 10.09 -7.83
CA GLY A 99 15.06 10.99 -8.94
C GLY A 99 14.63 10.25 -10.21
N GLU A 100 14.31 8.97 -10.10
CA GLU A 100 13.80 8.18 -11.23
C GLU A 100 12.37 8.62 -11.58
N ASN A 101 12.08 8.80 -12.87
CA ASN A 101 10.72 9.10 -13.32
C ASN A 101 9.88 7.83 -13.40
N LEU A 102 8.72 7.83 -12.77
CA LEU A 102 7.74 6.74 -12.85
C LEU A 102 7.10 6.56 -14.25
N GLY A 103 7.61 7.25 -15.26
CA GLY A 103 7.30 7.01 -16.68
C GLY A 103 5.82 6.90 -17.01
N GLY A 104 4.96 7.79 -16.48
CA GLY A 104 3.56 7.86 -16.91
C GLY A 104 2.65 6.75 -16.37
N CYS A 105 3.05 6.01 -15.35
CA CYS A 105 2.21 5.00 -14.72
C CYS A 105 1.06 5.66 -13.94
N SER A 106 -0.09 5.82 -14.57
CA SER A 106 -1.31 6.38 -13.94
C SER A 106 -1.85 5.51 -12.78
N PHE A 107 -1.41 4.26 -12.68
CA PHE A 107 -1.90 3.29 -11.71
C PHE A 107 -0.94 3.03 -10.53
N CYS A 108 0.17 3.78 -10.47
CA CYS A 108 1.17 3.59 -9.44
C CYS A 108 0.86 4.37 -8.14
N TYR A 109 -0.31 4.97 -8.03
CA TYR A 109 -0.71 5.72 -6.85
C TYR A 109 -1.85 5.01 -6.11
N PRO A 110 -1.76 4.89 -4.78
CA PRO A 110 -2.83 4.34 -3.97
C PRO A 110 -4.15 5.09 -4.19
N GLN A 111 -5.21 4.35 -4.45
CA GLN A 111 -6.53 4.93 -4.68
C GLN A 111 -7.17 5.34 -3.34
N PRO A 112 -7.70 6.57 -3.22
CA PRO A 112 -8.44 6.96 -2.03
C PRO A 112 -9.72 6.12 -1.92
N VAL A 113 -10.04 5.71 -0.72
CA VAL A 113 -11.20 4.86 -0.42
C VAL A 113 -12.07 5.52 0.63
N ASP A 114 -13.37 5.52 0.42
CA ASP A 114 -14.38 5.87 1.42
C ASP A 114 -15.31 4.67 1.63
N ILE A 115 -15.03 3.89 2.66
CA ILE A 115 -15.78 2.68 3.00
C ILE A 115 -17.20 3.03 3.48
N ASP A 116 -17.38 4.15 4.17
CA ASP A 116 -18.66 4.51 4.77
C ASP A 116 -19.69 4.89 3.71
N ASN A 117 -19.27 5.54 2.63
CA ASN A 117 -20.15 5.93 1.55
C ASN A 117 -20.26 4.90 0.42
N MET A 118 -19.42 3.85 0.41
CA MET A 118 -19.32 2.87 -0.70
C MET A 118 -19.18 3.53 -2.08
N ARG A 119 -19.10 4.84 -2.12
CA ARG A 119 -18.81 5.64 -3.29
C ARG A 119 -17.30 5.74 -3.41
N SER A 120 -16.67 4.62 -3.74
CA SER A 120 -15.39 4.71 -4.43
C SER A 120 -15.71 5.40 -5.76
N GLY A 121 -15.78 6.72 -5.68
CA GLY A 121 -15.79 7.50 -6.88
C GLY A 121 -14.48 7.19 -7.58
N TYR A 122 -14.51 6.26 -8.53
CA TYR A 122 -13.64 6.42 -9.67
C TYR A 122 -14.04 7.74 -10.33
N ALA A 123 -13.76 8.83 -9.67
CA ALA A 123 -13.43 10.00 -10.42
C ALA A 123 -12.18 9.56 -11.18
N ALA A 124 -12.38 9.18 -12.43
CA ALA A 124 -11.36 9.22 -13.47
C ALA A 124 -10.93 10.70 -13.59
N THR A 125 -10.60 11.30 -12.49
CA THR A 125 -9.94 12.58 -12.41
C THR A 125 -8.54 12.27 -12.83
N GLY A 126 -8.27 12.73 -14.04
CA GLY A 126 -7.03 12.61 -14.77
C GLY A 126 -5.83 12.58 -13.84
N SER A 127 -4.80 11.83 -14.27
CA SER A 127 -3.51 11.71 -13.57
C SER A 127 -3.32 12.91 -12.68
N PRO A 128 -3.17 12.75 -11.37
CA PRO A 128 -2.87 13.89 -10.53
C PRO A 128 -1.68 14.57 -11.20
N SER A 129 -1.92 15.74 -11.77
CA SER A 129 -0.83 16.57 -12.28
C SER A 129 0.23 16.54 -11.20
N PRO A 130 1.52 16.43 -11.54
CA PRO A 130 2.60 16.42 -10.55
C PRO A 130 2.61 17.77 -9.83
N THR A 131 1.56 18.01 -9.04
CA THR A 131 1.35 19.22 -8.29
C THR A 131 2.22 19.17 -7.07
N ARG A 132 3.29 19.93 -7.12
CA ARG A 132 4.13 20.37 -6.02
C ARG A 132 4.50 19.24 -5.05
N TYR A 133 5.71 18.78 -5.18
CA TYR A 133 6.41 17.99 -4.17
C TYR A 133 6.16 18.63 -2.80
N SER A 134 5.27 18.05 -2.01
CA SER A 134 5.17 18.41 -0.60
C SER A 134 6.52 18.07 0.01
N ALA A 135 7.22 19.10 0.48
CA ALA A 135 8.50 18.88 1.14
C ALA A 135 8.32 17.83 2.24
N GLY A 136 8.99 16.69 2.12
CA GLY A 136 9.06 15.71 3.17
C GLY A 136 8.44 14.33 2.91
N LYS A 137 7.61 14.13 1.89
CA LYS A 137 7.08 12.78 1.56
C LYS A 137 6.98 12.55 0.04
N PRO A 138 7.04 11.28 -0.43
CA PRO A 138 6.92 10.93 -1.84
C PRO A 138 5.57 11.41 -2.43
N PRO A 139 5.53 11.79 -3.72
CA PRO A 139 4.28 12.05 -4.42
C PRO A 139 3.36 10.82 -4.36
N GLY A 140 2.05 11.03 -4.24
CA GLY A 140 1.09 9.92 -4.13
C GLY A 140 0.95 9.31 -2.73
N THR A 141 1.78 9.71 -1.77
CA THR A 141 1.56 9.34 -0.36
C THR A 141 0.22 9.91 0.12
N PRO A 142 -0.65 9.10 0.74
CA PRO A 142 -1.93 9.57 1.25
C PRO A 142 -1.79 10.80 2.14
N GLU A 143 -2.71 11.75 2.03
CA GLU A 143 -2.65 13.05 2.71
C GLU A 143 -2.58 12.91 4.23
N TRP A 144 -3.27 11.91 4.78
CA TRP A 144 -3.32 11.63 6.22
C TRP A 144 -2.03 11.04 6.80
N VAL A 145 -1.05 10.65 5.95
CA VAL A 145 0.28 10.23 6.41
C VAL A 145 1.13 11.47 6.68
N PRO A 146 1.70 11.66 7.88
CA PRO A 146 2.54 12.81 8.20
C PRO A 146 3.75 12.95 7.28
N ALA A 147 4.06 14.18 6.88
CA ALA A 147 5.24 14.50 6.06
C ALA A 147 6.55 14.50 6.86
N SER A 148 6.47 14.63 8.18
CA SER A 148 7.61 14.62 9.09
C SER A 148 7.24 13.96 10.41
N LEU A 149 8.21 13.31 11.01
CA LEU A 149 8.06 12.66 12.31
C LEU A 149 8.72 13.51 13.40
N PRO A 150 8.07 13.68 14.55
CA PRO A 150 8.72 14.22 15.72
C PRO A 150 9.80 13.25 16.21
N ARG A 151 10.78 13.76 16.95
CA ARG A 151 11.76 12.89 17.57
C ARG A 151 11.07 11.94 18.56
N PRO A 152 11.17 10.61 18.38
CA PRO A 152 10.46 9.69 19.24
C PRO A 152 10.96 9.77 20.67
N LYS A 153 10.01 9.83 21.63
CA LYS A 153 10.28 9.90 23.06
C LYS A 153 10.33 8.52 23.71
N GLU A 154 9.56 7.58 23.16
CA GLU A 154 9.45 6.21 23.69
C GLU A 154 9.30 5.19 22.56
N ARG A 155 9.40 3.91 22.91
CA ARG A 155 9.00 2.80 22.03
C ARG A 155 7.61 2.33 22.44
N LEU A 156 6.78 2.05 21.45
CA LEU A 156 5.40 1.67 21.68
C LEU A 156 5.04 0.41 20.89
N SER A 157 4.57 -0.62 21.59
CA SER A 157 4.04 -1.84 20.97
C SER A 157 2.52 -1.82 20.95
N ALA A 158 1.92 -2.64 20.07
CA ALA A 158 0.47 -2.81 20.01
C ALA A 158 -0.11 -3.30 21.36
N GLN A 159 0.58 -4.24 22.01
CA GLN A 159 0.17 -4.73 23.33
C GLN A 159 0.15 -3.60 24.37
N ARG A 160 1.18 -2.76 24.37
CA ARG A 160 1.24 -1.62 25.30
C ARG A 160 0.12 -0.61 25.05
N LEU A 161 -0.28 -0.40 23.79
CA LEU A 161 -1.45 0.43 23.45
C LEU A 161 -2.74 -0.14 24.05
N VAL A 162 -2.96 -1.44 23.92
CA VAL A 162 -4.14 -2.11 24.52
C VAL A 162 -4.13 -2.00 26.04
N GLU A 163 -2.99 -2.21 26.69
CA GLU A 163 -2.86 -2.05 28.14
C GLU A 163 -3.20 -0.63 28.59
N LEU A 164 -2.68 0.38 27.88
CA LEU A 164 -2.97 1.79 28.18
C LEU A 164 -4.46 2.11 27.99
N ALA A 165 -5.07 1.63 26.93
CA ALA A 165 -6.50 1.82 26.68
C ALA A 165 -7.36 1.18 27.78
N ARG A 166 -7.06 -0.06 28.15
CA ARG A 166 -7.72 -0.78 29.24
C ARG A 166 -7.49 -0.12 30.62
N GLY A 167 -6.35 0.54 30.78
CA GLY A 167 -6.00 1.34 31.97
C GLY A 167 -6.72 2.69 32.05
N GLY A 168 -7.62 3.00 31.11
CA GLY A 168 -8.39 4.25 31.11
C GLY A 168 -7.66 5.48 30.56
N THR A 169 -6.54 5.28 29.84
CA THR A 169 -5.87 6.38 29.12
C THR A 169 -6.83 6.95 28.06
N SER A 170 -6.97 8.27 28.02
CA SER A 170 -7.87 8.94 27.08
C SER A 170 -7.43 8.71 25.62
N GLU A 171 -8.39 8.74 24.69
CA GLU A 171 -8.13 8.63 23.27
C GLU A 171 -7.12 9.68 22.77
N ALA A 172 -7.29 10.93 23.20
CA ALA A 172 -6.39 12.02 22.82
C ALA A 172 -4.95 11.77 23.30
N GLU A 173 -4.79 11.24 24.50
CA GLU A 173 -3.47 10.89 25.05
C GLU A 173 -2.85 9.70 24.32
N LEU A 174 -3.64 8.67 23.97
CA LEU A 174 -3.17 7.54 23.17
C LEU A 174 -2.66 8.01 21.79
N ILE A 175 -3.41 8.88 21.12
CA ILE A 175 -3.02 9.44 19.82
C ILE A 175 -1.73 10.25 19.96
N GLU A 176 -1.61 11.08 20.99
CA GLU A 176 -0.41 11.88 21.23
C GLU A 176 0.82 10.98 21.52
N ARG A 177 0.66 9.93 22.30
CA ARG A 177 1.71 8.95 22.54
C ARG A 177 2.15 8.26 21.26
N ILE A 178 1.20 7.80 20.43
CA ILE A 178 1.50 7.19 19.12
C ILE A 178 2.35 8.14 18.26
N ARG A 179 1.96 9.40 18.14
CA ARG A 179 2.67 10.41 17.34
C ARG A 179 4.09 10.67 17.81
N ASN A 180 4.33 10.57 19.11
CA ASN A 180 5.62 10.83 19.74
C ASN A 180 6.45 9.55 19.97
N SER A 181 5.98 8.39 19.54
CA SER A 181 6.63 7.11 19.75
C SER A 181 7.27 6.57 18.48
N ARG A 182 8.35 5.79 18.65
CA ARG A 182 8.78 4.82 17.67
C ARG A 182 7.98 3.54 17.88
N LEU A 183 7.27 3.13 16.86
CA LEU A 183 6.57 1.86 16.91
C LEU A 183 7.59 0.72 16.90
N ASP A 184 7.53 -0.16 17.87
CA ASP A 184 8.31 -1.39 17.84
C ASP A 184 7.81 -2.23 16.65
N ASN A 185 8.72 -3.00 16.05
CA ASN A 185 8.38 -3.93 14.98
C ASN A 185 7.24 -4.82 15.46
N VAL A 186 6.02 -4.33 15.25
CA VAL A 186 4.83 -5.10 15.53
C VAL A 186 4.92 -6.30 14.62
N ILE A 187 4.94 -7.47 15.22
CA ILE A 187 5.11 -8.75 14.55
C ILE A 187 4.15 -8.81 13.37
N GLY A 188 4.62 -8.38 12.23
CA GLY A 188 3.92 -8.55 10.97
C GLY A 188 4.01 -10.01 10.62
N VAL A 189 2.90 -10.65 10.51
CA VAL A 189 2.82 -11.96 9.88
C VAL A 189 3.48 -11.83 8.52
N GLY A 190 4.46 -12.67 8.25
CA GLY A 190 5.22 -12.64 7.02
C GLY A 190 4.30 -12.61 5.81
N GLY A 191 4.18 -11.42 5.20
CA GLY A 191 3.38 -11.23 4.02
C GLY A 191 3.92 -12.10 2.89
N PHE A 192 3.03 -12.67 2.12
CA PHE A 192 3.30 -13.44 0.91
C PHE A 192 3.92 -12.55 -0.18
N SER A 193 5.09 -11.99 0.05
CA SER A 193 5.89 -11.42 -1.01
C SER A 193 6.81 -12.50 -1.57
N ALA A 194 6.34 -13.24 -2.57
CA ALA A 194 7.16 -14.19 -3.32
C ALA A 194 8.36 -13.54 -4.04
N ILE A 195 8.48 -12.21 -3.96
CA ILE A 195 9.51 -11.45 -4.67
C ILE A 195 10.50 -10.79 -3.70
N ARG A 196 10.16 -10.63 -2.42
CA ARG A 196 11.04 -10.01 -1.42
C ARG A 196 11.27 -10.95 -0.24
N THR A 197 12.49 -11.40 -0.09
CA THR A 197 13.00 -12.21 1.02
C THR A 197 13.05 -11.47 2.37
N ARG A 198 12.35 -10.34 2.52
CA ARG A 198 12.27 -9.60 3.77
C ARG A 198 10.83 -9.57 4.27
N PRO A 199 10.54 -10.14 5.44
CA PRO A 199 9.32 -9.82 6.15
C PRO A 199 9.36 -8.32 6.44
N VAL A 200 8.45 -7.55 5.84
CA VAL A 200 8.23 -6.18 6.28
C VAL A 200 7.56 -6.32 7.64
N ALA A 201 8.36 -6.23 8.69
CA ALA A 201 7.84 -6.11 10.03
C ALA A 201 7.02 -4.81 10.08
N GLY A 202 5.71 -4.93 10.27
CA GLY A 202 4.82 -3.79 10.15
C GLY A 202 3.46 -4.04 10.78
N VAL A 203 2.65 -3.02 10.77
CA VAL A 203 1.25 -3.10 11.18
C VAL A 203 0.47 -3.78 10.07
N SER A 204 -0.02 -5.01 10.29
CA SER A 204 -0.85 -5.73 9.33
C SER A 204 -2.31 -5.26 9.38
N GLY A 205 -3.06 -5.50 8.29
CA GLY A 205 -4.48 -5.17 8.24
C GLY A 205 -5.31 -5.96 9.26
N SER A 206 -5.01 -7.24 9.44
CA SER A 206 -5.65 -8.10 10.44
C SER A 206 -5.35 -7.64 11.87
N LEU A 207 -4.14 -7.18 12.15
CA LEU A 207 -3.79 -6.61 13.45
C LEU A 207 -4.62 -5.36 13.75
N LEU A 208 -4.77 -4.45 12.78
CA LEU A 208 -5.60 -3.24 12.96
C LEU A 208 -7.06 -3.61 13.26
N ALA A 209 -7.59 -4.60 12.56
CA ALA A 209 -8.94 -5.10 12.84
C ALA A 209 -9.02 -5.71 14.25
N HIS A 210 -8.05 -6.54 14.64
CA HIS A 210 -8.01 -7.14 15.97
C HIS A 210 -7.90 -6.09 17.09
N LEU A 211 -7.08 -5.06 16.91
CA LEU A 211 -6.97 -3.97 17.90
C LEU A 211 -8.30 -3.23 18.10
N ARG A 212 -9.16 -3.19 17.09
CA ARG A 212 -10.53 -2.69 17.24
C ARG A 212 -11.35 -3.56 18.18
N ASP A 213 -11.25 -4.87 18.03
CA ASP A 213 -11.95 -5.84 18.88
C ASP A 213 -11.45 -5.76 20.34
N GLU A 214 -10.16 -5.39 20.52
CA GLU A 214 -9.56 -5.10 21.84
C GLU A 214 -10.01 -3.75 22.45
N GLY A 215 -10.86 -2.99 21.75
CA GLY A 215 -11.47 -1.77 22.27
C GLY A 215 -10.80 -0.46 21.86
N LEU A 216 -9.78 -0.48 20.98
CA LEU A 216 -9.20 0.77 20.47
C LEU A 216 -10.19 1.47 19.52
N SER A 217 -10.27 2.80 19.64
CA SER A 217 -11.12 3.60 18.77
C SER A 217 -10.59 3.68 17.33
N GLY A 218 -11.48 4.01 16.39
CA GLY A 218 -11.07 4.22 14.99
C GLY A 218 -9.99 5.29 14.84
N ALA A 219 -10.09 6.38 15.60
CA ALA A 219 -9.12 7.47 15.56
C ALA A 219 -7.72 7.02 16.06
N VAL A 220 -7.65 6.15 17.06
CA VAL A 220 -6.39 5.55 17.54
C VAL A 220 -5.79 4.63 16.47
N LEU A 221 -6.61 3.81 15.79
CA LEU A 221 -6.15 2.94 14.70
C LEU A 221 -5.64 3.75 13.51
N ASP A 222 -6.31 4.83 13.15
CA ASP A 222 -5.89 5.74 12.09
C ASP A 222 -4.54 6.41 12.43
N ALA A 223 -4.37 6.87 13.67
CA ALA A 223 -3.12 7.43 14.14
C ALA A 223 -1.97 6.40 14.13
N LEU A 224 -2.26 5.17 14.55
CA LEU A 224 -1.30 4.07 14.55
C LEU A 224 -0.80 3.75 13.15
N GLN A 225 -1.71 3.62 12.19
CA GLN A 225 -1.34 3.35 10.81
C GLN A 225 -0.59 4.53 10.18
N ALA A 226 -1.06 5.76 10.39
CA ALA A 226 -0.40 6.96 9.88
C ALA A 226 1.06 7.06 10.39
N GLN A 227 1.27 6.82 11.68
CA GLN A 227 2.59 6.81 12.29
C GLN A 227 3.48 5.69 11.74
N PHE A 228 2.91 4.48 11.55
CA PHE A 228 3.63 3.36 10.95
C PHE A 228 4.10 3.68 9.54
N LEU A 229 3.21 4.16 8.67
CA LEU A 229 3.56 4.48 7.28
C LEU A 229 4.57 5.62 7.20
N ALA A 230 4.47 6.64 8.05
CA ALA A 230 5.45 7.72 8.10
C ALA A 230 6.84 7.22 8.53
N GLN A 231 6.90 6.33 9.54
CA GLN A 231 8.17 5.71 9.97
C GLN A 231 8.75 4.80 8.88
N PHE A 232 7.89 4.08 8.17
CA PHE A 232 8.30 3.24 7.04
C PHE A 232 8.92 4.08 5.91
N ILE A 233 8.24 5.15 5.47
CA ILE A 233 8.74 6.06 4.43
C ILE A 233 10.09 6.67 4.85
N GLU A 234 10.24 7.10 6.10
CA GLU A 234 11.49 7.68 6.60
C GLU A 234 12.63 6.65 6.60
N ALA A 235 12.35 5.42 7.04
CA ALA A 235 13.33 4.34 7.03
C ALA A 235 13.78 3.98 5.61
N GLU A 236 12.84 3.87 4.66
CA GLU A 236 13.14 3.59 3.27
C GLU A 236 13.89 4.77 2.60
N ARG A 237 13.51 6.01 2.91
CA ARG A 237 14.23 7.20 2.45
C ARG A 237 15.71 7.15 2.85
N LEU A 238 15.99 6.88 4.12
CA LEU A 238 17.38 6.75 4.61
C LEU A 238 18.10 5.58 3.94
N ARG A 239 17.43 4.47 3.72
CA ARG A 239 18.01 3.31 3.02
C ARG A 239 18.42 3.66 1.59
N TYR A 240 17.56 4.31 0.82
CA TYR A 240 17.86 4.68 -0.58
C TYR A 240 18.88 5.79 -0.68
N GLN A 241 18.89 6.76 0.23
CA GLN A 241 19.95 7.78 0.29
C GLN A 241 21.35 7.17 0.50
N ASN A 242 21.44 6.20 1.42
CA ASN A 242 22.71 5.50 1.68
C ASN A 242 23.13 4.60 0.52
N TRP A 243 22.21 4.11 -0.27
CA TRP A 243 22.52 3.25 -1.43
C TRP A 243 23.13 4.05 -2.59
N GLY A 244 22.70 5.30 -2.78
CA GLY A 244 23.28 6.22 -3.78
C GLY A 244 24.74 6.63 -3.48
N HIS A 245 25.19 6.45 -2.25
CA HIS A 245 26.56 6.68 -1.81
C HIS A 245 27.36 5.38 -1.71
N GLY A 246 27.31 4.50 -2.75
CA GLY A 246 28.03 3.24 -2.78
C GLY A 246 29.48 3.37 -2.32
N PRO A 247 30.15 2.28 -1.87
CA PRO A 247 31.47 2.31 -1.23
C PRO A 247 32.61 2.90 -2.08
N GLY A 248 32.29 3.40 -3.29
CA GLY A 248 33.25 4.04 -4.21
C GLY A 248 33.28 5.56 -4.20
N SER A 249 32.41 6.27 -3.44
CA SER A 249 32.35 7.73 -3.44
C SER A 249 33.13 8.41 -2.31
N MET A 250 33.85 7.65 -1.49
CA MET A 250 34.86 8.22 -0.59
C MET A 250 36.15 8.45 -1.39
N ARG A 251 36.21 9.55 -2.10
CA ARG A 251 37.48 10.15 -2.56
C ARG A 251 37.61 11.55 -1.99
#